data_610c5938b90057cd7353d7fac66f8405
#
_entry.id   610c5938b90057cd7353d7fac66f8405
#
_cell.length_a   1.000
_cell.length_b   1.000
_cell.length_c   1.000
_cell.angle_alpha   90.00
_cell.angle_beta   90.00
_cell.angle_gamma   90.00
#
_symmetry.space_group_name_H-M   'P 1'
#
loop_
_entity.id
_entity.type
_entity.pdbx_description
1 polymer ?
#
loop_
_entity_poly.entity_id
_entity_poly.type
_entity_poly.pdbx_seq_one_letter_code
_entity_poly.pdbx_strand_id
1 'polypeptide(L)'
;QVKTGRACIIFYYGGAWASKMKTGFDVFNSELAMRGYVAITGDYRVGFKQSNVALLCMGDVETNMTEAAFRGFQDTKALIRHVRANAAKYGIDPNKIYVAGGSAGGGNAVGATYFQDNEVPDYIKKSIGPLESIGNYKNVSSKANGIISLAGPLMGAPSAIEKQNVPVYLLQGQCDELIPWNYEKAFPHCKNTDKMPT
;
A
#
# COMPACT_ATOMS: atom_id res chain seq x y z
N GLN A 1 -9.20 8.04 31.47
CA GLN A 1 -8.79 9.08 30.51
C GLN A 1 -8.46 8.45 29.19
N VAL A 2 -9.02 8.97 28.09
CA VAL A 2 -8.64 8.55 26.73
C VAL A 2 -7.20 8.98 26.52
N LYS A 3 -6.30 8.02 26.24
CA LYS A 3 -4.90 8.33 25.90
C LYS A 3 -4.87 9.14 24.59
N THR A 4 -4.19 10.26 24.60
CA THR A 4 -3.99 11.12 23.42
C THR A 4 -2.54 11.04 22.93
N GLY A 5 -2.28 11.50 21.71
CA GLY A 5 -0.93 11.54 21.15
C GLY A 5 -0.33 10.17 20.80
N ARG A 6 -1.18 9.17 20.58
CA ARG A 6 -0.74 7.81 20.23
C ARG A 6 -0.25 7.73 18.80
N ALA A 7 0.71 6.84 18.55
CA ALA A 7 1.04 6.47 17.19
C ALA A 7 -0.10 5.64 16.56
N CYS A 8 -0.34 5.87 15.27
CA CYS A 8 -1.31 5.13 14.49
C CYS A 8 -0.60 4.23 13.49
N ILE A 9 -1.08 3.00 13.36
CA ILE A 9 -0.64 2.06 12.32
C ILE A 9 -1.86 1.71 11.48
N ILE A 10 -1.81 2.03 10.19
CA ILE A 10 -2.80 1.65 9.19
C ILE A 10 -2.26 0.42 8.48
N PHE A 11 -2.92 -0.72 8.66
CA PHE A 11 -2.50 -1.98 8.06
C PHE A 11 -3.36 -2.35 6.85
N TYR A 12 -2.72 -2.72 5.75
CA TYR A 12 -3.36 -3.17 4.52
C TYR A 12 -3.10 -4.65 4.27
N TYR A 13 -4.16 -5.37 3.91
CA TYR A 13 -4.10 -6.79 3.56
C TYR A 13 -3.54 -7.02 2.15
N GLY A 14 -3.06 -8.24 1.89
CA GLY A 14 -2.66 -8.70 0.58
C GLY A 14 -3.84 -9.08 -0.32
N GLY A 15 -3.57 -9.79 -1.41
CA GLY A 15 -4.59 -10.27 -2.34
C GLY A 15 -4.44 -9.73 -3.76
N ALA A 16 -3.23 -9.35 -4.15
CA ALA A 16 -2.85 -8.95 -5.52
C ALA A 16 -3.76 -7.86 -6.13
N TRP A 17 -4.35 -6.99 -5.31
CA TRP A 17 -5.37 -6.00 -5.73
C TRP A 17 -6.59 -6.62 -6.43
N ALA A 18 -6.77 -7.94 -6.31
CA ALA A 18 -7.85 -8.72 -6.92
C ALA A 18 -8.93 -9.13 -5.91
N SER A 19 -8.55 -9.38 -4.67
CA SER A 19 -9.44 -9.88 -3.63
C SER A 19 -9.35 -9.07 -2.34
N LYS A 20 -10.42 -9.09 -1.55
CA LYS A 20 -10.52 -8.43 -0.24
C LYS A 20 -10.37 -9.46 0.87
N MET A 21 -9.40 -9.26 1.75
CA MET A 21 -9.08 -10.14 2.88
C MET A 21 -9.17 -9.38 4.21
N LYS A 22 -10.30 -8.73 4.48
CA LYS A 22 -10.46 -7.81 5.62
C LYS A 22 -10.34 -8.46 6.99
N THR A 23 -10.68 -9.74 7.12
CA THR A 23 -10.89 -10.41 8.41
C THR A 23 -9.63 -11.02 9.05
N GLY A 24 -8.50 -11.03 8.36
CA GLY A 24 -7.27 -11.69 8.83
C GLY A 24 -6.44 -10.90 9.85
N PHE A 25 -6.78 -9.63 10.13
CA PHE A 25 -5.91 -8.73 10.89
C PHE A 25 -6.44 -8.31 12.26
N ASP A 26 -7.60 -8.83 12.67
CA ASP A 26 -8.22 -8.44 13.94
C ASP A 26 -7.35 -8.78 15.16
N VAL A 27 -6.71 -9.95 15.14
CA VAL A 27 -5.77 -10.37 16.20
C VAL A 27 -4.56 -9.45 16.21
N PHE A 28 -3.97 -9.16 15.05
CA PHE A 28 -2.80 -8.29 14.93
C PHE A 28 -3.11 -6.85 15.38
N ASN A 29 -4.25 -6.32 14.97
CA ASN A 29 -4.71 -4.99 15.40
C ASN A 29 -4.97 -4.94 16.91
N SER A 30 -5.53 -6.00 17.49
CA SER A 30 -5.74 -6.10 18.94
C SER A 30 -4.43 -6.09 19.70
N GLU A 31 -3.43 -6.82 19.23
CA GLU A 31 -2.08 -6.84 19.81
C GLU A 31 -1.41 -5.46 19.78
N LEU A 32 -1.54 -4.72 18.67
CA LEU A 32 -1.05 -3.35 18.55
C LEU A 32 -1.79 -2.41 19.50
N ALA A 33 -3.11 -2.54 19.58
CA ALA A 33 -3.94 -1.73 20.49
C ALA A 33 -3.58 -1.96 21.95
N MET A 34 -3.33 -3.20 22.36
CA MET A 34 -2.86 -3.53 23.72
C MET A 34 -1.50 -2.89 24.03
N ARG A 35 -0.66 -2.66 23.02
CA ARG A 35 0.62 -1.95 23.16
C ARG A 35 0.49 -0.42 23.11
N GLY A 36 -0.72 0.10 23.00
CA GLY A 36 -1.01 1.53 23.09
C GLY A 36 -1.07 2.25 21.74
N TYR A 37 -0.97 1.55 20.62
CA TYR A 37 -1.18 2.11 19.28
C TYR A 37 -2.67 2.31 18.99
N VAL A 38 -2.98 3.17 18.03
CA VAL A 38 -4.25 3.12 17.31
C VAL A 38 -4.02 2.27 16.07
N ALA A 39 -4.70 1.13 15.99
CA ALA A 39 -4.59 0.21 14.87
C ALA A 39 -5.82 0.32 13.98
N ILE A 40 -5.61 0.41 12.67
CA ILE A 40 -6.66 0.56 11.67
C ILE A 40 -6.41 -0.46 10.55
N THR A 41 -7.41 -1.23 10.16
CA THR A 41 -7.37 -1.98 8.91
C THR A 41 -7.84 -1.08 7.78
N GLY A 42 -6.93 -0.75 6.85
CA GLY A 42 -7.26 -0.04 5.63
C GLY A 42 -7.92 -0.96 4.59
N ASP A 43 -8.90 -0.43 3.88
CA ASP A 43 -9.47 -1.08 2.70
C ASP A 43 -9.05 -0.32 1.44
N TYR A 44 -9.00 -1.00 0.30
CA TYR A 44 -8.69 -0.40 -0.98
C TYR A 44 -9.56 -0.98 -2.09
N ARG A 45 -9.74 -0.23 -3.16
CA ARG A 45 -10.46 -0.68 -4.34
C ARG A 45 -9.68 -1.77 -5.04
N VAL A 46 -10.29 -2.94 -5.14
CA VAL A 46 -9.79 -4.02 -5.98
C VAL A 46 -10.21 -3.77 -7.43
N GLY A 47 -9.52 -4.38 -8.37
CA GLY A 47 -9.84 -4.17 -9.78
C GLY A 47 -8.95 -4.95 -10.73
N PHE A 48 -7.97 -5.65 -10.21
CA PHE A 48 -7.30 -6.68 -10.98
C PHE A 48 -8.29 -7.83 -11.20
N LYS A 49 -8.66 -8.08 -12.44
CA LYS A 49 -9.78 -8.97 -12.82
C LYS A 49 -9.51 -10.46 -12.66
N GLN A 50 -8.66 -10.85 -11.73
CA GLN A 50 -8.31 -12.26 -11.52
C GLN A 50 -8.96 -12.77 -10.24
N SER A 51 -9.71 -13.87 -10.35
CA SER A 51 -10.50 -14.41 -9.26
C SER A 51 -9.75 -15.41 -8.37
N ASN A 52 -8.58 -15.91 -8.80
CA ASN A 52 -7.73 -16.76 -7.97
C ASN A 52 -6.24 -16.64 -8.38
N VAL A 53 -5.35 -17.07 -7.47
CA VAL A 53 -3.88 -16.99 -7.64
C VAL A 53 -3.40 -17.76 -8.87
N ALA A 54 -4.02 -18.90 -9.21
CA ALA A 54 -3.67 -19.68 -10.40
C ALA A 54 -3.94 -18.93 -11.71
N LEU A 55 -4.81 -17.92 -11.69
CA LEU A 55 -5.15 -17.09 -12.84
C LEU A 55 -4.33 -15.79 -12.90
N LEU A 56 -3.46 -15.52 -11.93
CA LEU A 56 -2.58 -14.34 -11.96
C LEU A 56 -1.71 -14.28 -13.22
N CYS A 57 -1.42 -15.44 -13.81
CA CYS A 57 -0.68 -15.53 -15.06
C CYS A 57 -1.53 -15.37 -16.34
N MET A 58 -2.85 -15.22 -16.24
CA MET A 58 -3.79 -15.27 -17.35
C MET A 58 -4.48 -13.91 -17.59
N GLY A 59 -3.75 -12.85 -17.76
CA GLY A 59 -4.41 -11.57 -17.99
C GLY A 59 -3.47 -10.51 -18.51
N ASP A 60 -4.02 -9.35 -18.80
CA ASP A 60 -3.23 -8.15 -19.03
C ASP A 60 -2.73 -7.64 -17.68
N VAL A 61 -1.67 -8.30 -17.23
CA VAL A 61 -1.09 -8.06 -15.90
C VAL A 61 -0.47 -6.65 -15.86
N GLU A 62 0.12 -6.20 -16.94
CA GLU A 62 0.77 -4.90 -17.01
C GLU A 62 -0.23 -3.76 -16.79
N THR A 63 -1.30 -3.72 -17.56
CA THR A 63 -2.24 -2.59 -17.52
C THR A 63 -3.19 -2.71 -16.34
N ASN A 64 -3.82 -3.87 -16.16
CA ASN A 64 -4.87 -4.05 -15.16
C ASN A 64 -4.34 -4.11 -13.73
N MET A 65 -3.23 -4.80 -13.48
CA MET A 65 -2.64 -4.91 -12.14
C MET A 65 -2.01 -3.59 -11.72
N THR A 66 -1.27 -2.96 -12.61
CA THR A 66 -0.66 -1.66 -12.37
C THR A 66 -1.72 -0.61 -12.05
N GLU A 67 -2.79 -0.52 -12.85
CA GLU A 67 -3.90 0.40 -12.58
C GLU A 67 -4.58 0.08 -11.23
N ALA A 68 -4.78 -1.20 -10.90
CA ALA A 68 -5.36 -1.61 -9.63
C ALA A 68 -4.46 -1.24 -8.45
N ALA A 69 -3.13 -1.36 -8.59
CA ALA A 69 -2.17 -0.94 -7.58
C ALA A 69 -2.23 0.58 -7.37
N PHE A 70 -2.21 1.38 -8.43
CA PHE A 70 -2.31 2.83 -8.32
C PHE A 70 -3.63 3.30 -7.70
N ARG A 71 -4.76 2.60 -7.93
CA ARG A 71 -6.00 2.82 -7.17
C ARG A 71 -5.81 2.55 -5.68
N GLY A 72 -5.10 1.49 -5.33
CA GLY A 72 -4.73 1.20 -3.93
C GLY A 72 -3.87 2.30 -3.31
N PHE A 73 -2.94 2.89 -4.07
CA PHE A 73 -2.13 4.02 -3.61
C PHE A 73 -2.99 5.26 -3.36
N GLN A 74 -3.93 5.58 -4.26
CA GLN A 74 -4.90 6.67 -4.06
C GLN A 74 -5.72 6.46 -2.78
N ASP A 75 -6.24 5.25 -2.56
CA ASP A 75 -7.05 4.90 -1.39
C ASP A 75 -6.23 5.03 -0.10
N THR A 76 -4.98 4.59 -0.12
CA THR A 76 -4.05 4.71 1.01
C THR A 76 -3.77 6.17 1.34
N LYS A 77 -3.47 7.01 0.35
CA LYS A 77 -3.28 8.45 0.52
C LYS A 77 -4.53 9.13 1.09
N ALA A 78 -5.70 8.77 0.59
CA ALA A 78 -6.98 9.30 1.08
C ALA A 78 -7.24 8.93 2.55
N LEU A 79 -6.94 7.68 2.94
CA LEU A 79 -7.09 7.24 4.34
C LEU A 79 -6.10 7.92 5.27
N ILE A 80 -4.83 8.11 4.86
CA ILE A 80 -3.85 8.87 5.66
C ILE A 80 -4.35 10.29 5.91
N ARG A 81 -4.88 10.99 4.89
CA ARG A 81 -5.46 12.34 5.05
C ARG A 81 -6.64 12.32 6.02
N HIS A 82 -7.54 11.35 5.89
CA HIS A 82 -8.69 11.20 6.79
C HIS A 82 -8.25 11.01 8.25
N VAL A 83 -7.33 10.10 8.48
CA VAL A 83 -6.81 9.81 9.83
C VAL A 83 -6.12 11.05 10.41
N ARG A 84 -5.30 11.73 9.65
CA ARG A 84 -4.59 12.94 10.08
C ARG A 84 -5.54 14.09 10.38
N ALA A 85 -6.53 14.33 9.54
CA ALA A 85 -7.54 15.36 9.75
C ALA A 85 -8.40 15.11 11.01
N ASN A 86 -8.59 13.84 11.37
CA ASN A 86 -9.39 13.43 12.53
C ASN A 86 -8.51 12.93 13.71
N ALA A 87 -7.23 13.23 13.71
CA ALA A 87 -6.27 12.69 14.67
C ALA A 87 -6.67 12.96 16.13
N ALA A 88 -7.12 14.16 16.45
CA ALA A 88 -7.60 14.52 17.78
C ALA A 88 -8.80 13.65 18.22
N LYS A 89 -9.77 13.40 17.32
CA LYS A 89 -10.94 12.55 17.59
C LYS A 89 -10.54 11.12 17.94
N TYR A 90 -9.49 10.60 17.32
CA TYR A 90 -9.02 9.23 17.53
C TYR A 90 -7.92 9.13 18.61
N GLY A 91 -7.52 10.24 19.22
CA GLY A 91 -6.42 10.30 20.17
C GLY A 91 -5.05 9.98 19.54
N ILE A 92 -4.87 10.31 18.26
CA ILE A 92 -3.66 10.08 17.47
C ILE A 92 -2.79 11.35 17.48
N ASP A 93 -1.47 11.16 17.46
CA ASP A 93 -0.53 12.22 17.07
C ASP A 93 -0.49 12.29 15.54
N PRO A 94 -0.87 13.42 14.90
CA PRO A 94 -0.89 13.54 13.44
C PRO A 94 0.49 13.38 12.79
N ASN A 95 1.57 13.46 13.57
CA ASN A 95 2.95 13.26 13.14
C ASN A 95 3.46 11.83 13.39
N LYS A 96 2.60 10.91 13.81
CA LYS A 96 2.94 9.50 14.07
C LYS A 96 1.95 8.55 13.38
N ILE A 97 1.77 8.73 12.08
CA ILE A 97 0.92 7.87 11.25
C ILE A 97 1.81 7.01 10.37
N TYR A 98 1.77 5.71 10.62
CA TYR A 98 2.54 4.70 9.92
C TYR A 98 1.63 3.85 9.04
N VAL A 99 2.15 3.38 7.92
CA VAL A 99 1.44 2.47 7.02
C VAL A 99 2.16 1.15 6.96
N ALA A 100 1.42 0.08 7.14
CA ALA A 100 1.97 -1.27 7.08
C ALA A 100 1.13 -2.14 6.13
N GLY A 101 1.71 -3.17 5.59
CA GLY A 101 0.95 -4.14 4.80
C GLY A 101 1.74 -5.35 4.37
N GLY A 102 1.00 -6.39 3.97
CA GLY A 102 1.57 -7.61 3.40
C GLY A 102 1.25 -7.74 1.92
N SER A 103 2.18 -8.26 1.10
CA SER A 103 1.96 -8.49 -0.33
C SER A 103 1.45 -7.20 -1.02
N ALA A 104 0.32 -7.23 -1.71
CA ALA A 104 -0.31 -6.03 -2.31
C ALA A 104 -0.50 -4.88 -1.31
N GLY A 105 -0.78 -5.18 -0.03
CA GLY A 105 -0.86 -4.18 1.02
C GLY A 105 0.49 -3.53 1.34
N GLY A 106 1.59 -4.30 1.28
CA GLY A 106 2.95 -3.79 1.34
C GLY A 106 3.27 -2.88 0.16
N GLY A 107 2.86 -3.28 -1.04
CA GLY A 107 2.91 -2.44 -2.24
C GLY A 107 2.13 -1.14 -2.09
N ASN A 108 0.94 -1.17 -1.46
CA ASN A 108 0.19 0.05 -1.14
C ASN A 108 0.96 0.99 -0.20
N ALA A 109 1.61 0.44 0.84
CA ALA A 109 2.43 1.23 1.76
C ALA A 109 3.60 1.92 1.04
N VAL A 110 4.33 1.17 0.21
CA VAL A 110 5.45 1.69 -0.61
C VAL A 110 4.94 2.70 -1.62
N GLY A 111 3.97 2.31 -2.46
CA GLY A 111 3.51 3.12 -3.57
C GLY A 111 2.85 4.43 -3.14
N ALA A 112 1.99 4.39 -2.11
CA ALA A 112 1.37 5.61 -1.59
C ALA A 112 2.38 6.57 -0.94
N THR A 113 3.51 6.07 -0.46
CA THR A 113 4.50 6.90 0.22
C THR A 113 5.51 7.49 -0.75
N TYR A 114 6.00 6.71 -1.69
CA TYR A 114 7.17 7.09 -2.48
C TYR A 114 6.83 7.56 -3.90
N PHE A 115 5.74 7.10 -4.53
CA PHE A 115 5.37 7.57 -5.85
C PHE A 115 4.84 9.00 -5.84
N GLN A 116 5.28 9.78 -6.82
CA GLN A 116 4.80 11.11 -7.13
C GLN A 116 3.93 11.10 -8.39
N ASP A 117 3.07 12.10 -8.57
CA ASP A 117 2.19 12.20 -9.73
C ASP A 117 2.91 12.22 -11.08
N ASN A 118 4.14 12.72 -11.13
CA ASN A 118 4.96 12.74 -12.35
C ASN A 118 5.56 11.36 -12.70
N GLU A 119 5.55 10.42 -11.76
CA GLU A 119 6.01 9.05 -11.94
C GLU A 119 4.87 8.09 -12.32
N VAL A 120 3.63 8.54 -12.20
CA VAL A 120 2.46 7.76 -12.63
C VAL A 120 2.37 7.74 -14.15
N PRO A 121 2.30 6.56 -14.80
CA PRO A 121 2.15 6.47 -16.25
C PRO A 121 0.94 7.26 -16.76
N ASP A 122 1.08 7.93 -17.90
CA ASP A 122 0.06 8.81 -18.45
C ASP A 122 -1.27 8.10 -18.73
N TYR A 123 -1.24 6.85 -19.18
CA TYR A 123 -2.44 6.06 -19.41
C TYR A 123 -3.19 5.76 -18.11
N ILE A 124 -2.47 5.58 -17.00
CA ILE A 124 -3.08 5.41 -15.67
C ILE A 124 -3.69 6.73 -15.19
N LYS A 125 -2.93 7.85 -15.28
CA LYS A 125 -3.49 9.18 -14.94
C LYS A 125 -4.76 9.49 -15.72
N LYS A 126 -4.82 9.10 -16.98
CA LYS A 126 -5.99 9.28 -17.85
C LYS A 126 -7.20 8.48 -17.38
N SER A 127 -6.96 7.27 -16.85
CA SER A 127 -8.01 6.35 -16.39
C SER A 127 -8.53 6.69 -15.00
N ILE A 128 -7.63 6.95 -14.04
CA ILE A 128 -7.99 7.04 -12.62
C ILE A 128 -7.70 8.41 -11.98
N GLY A 129 -7.07 9.31 -12.71
CA GLY A 129 -6.65 10.62 -12.20
C GLY A 129 -5.35 10.58 -11.39
N PRO A 130 -4.91 11.75 -10.89
CA PRO A 130 -3.71 11.87 -10.03
C PRO A 130 -3.81 11.08 -8.73
N LEU A 131 -2.67 10.78 -8.09
CA LEU A 131 -2.61 10.03 -6.83
C LEU A 131 -3.40 10.68 -5.69
N GLU A 132 -3.52 12.00 -5.69
CA GLU A 132 -4.26 12.75 -4.67
C GLU A 132 -5.72 13.06 -5.07
N SER A 133 -6.22 12.49 -6.18
CA SER A 133 -7.51 12.89 -6.78
C SER A 133 -8.73 12.48 -5.96
N ILE A 134 -8.66 11.43 -5.16
CA ILE A 134 -9.82 10.87 -4.44
C ILE A 134 -9.85 11.25 -2.95
N GLY A 135 -11.00 11.03 -2.32
CA GLY A 135 -11.21 11.25 -0.89
C GLY A 135 -11.31 12.74 -0.52
N ASN A 136 -11.57 12.98 0.76
CA ASN A 136 -11.69 14.31 1.35
C ASN A 136 -10.34 14.85 1.86
N TYR A 137 -10.36 16.03 2.46
CA TYR A 137 -9.21 16.65 3.14
C TYR A 137 -7.99 16.87 2.22
N LYS A 138 -8.22 17.42 1.01
CA LYS A 138 -7.17 17.63 0.00
C LYS A 138 -6.04 18.56 0.46
N ASN A 139 -6.30 19.42 1.43
CA ASN A 139 -5.35 20.34 2.06
C ASN A 139 -4.55 19.72 3.22
N VAL A 140 -4.81 18.44 3.54
CA VAL A 140 -4.10 17.69 4.58
C VAL A 140 -3.07 16.77 3.94
N SER A 141 -1.88 16.66 4.54
CA SER A 141 -0.81 15.82 4.03
C SER A 141 -1.18 14.34 4.04
N SER A 142 -0.95 13.65 2.93
CA SER A 142 -1.04 12.19 2.78
C SER A 142 0.27 11.46 3.09
N LYS A 143 1.32 12.19 3.52
CA LYS A 143 2.64 11.60 3.77
C LYS A 143 2.61 10.70 5.00
N ALA A 144 3.01 9.44 4.86
CA ALA A 144 3.25 8.56 6.00
C ALA A 144 4.51 9.00 6.77
N ASN A 145 4.56 8.74 8.07
CA ASN A 145 5.72 9.01 8.92
C ASN A 145 6.73 7.85 8.94
N GLY A 146 6.38 6.73 8.38
CA GLY A 146 7.19 5.55 8.15
C GLY A 146 6.32 4.43 7.62
N ILE A 147 6.93 3.43 7.00
CA ILE A 147 6.23 2.29 6.44
C ILE A 147 6.84 0.96 6.84
N ILE A 148 6.01 -0.08 6.82
CA ILE A 148 6.39 -1.48 6.98
C ILE A 148 5.82 -2.26 5.80
N SER A 149 6.68 -2.87 5.00
CA SER A 149 6.27 -3.73 3.89
C SER A 149 6.73 -5.16 4.14
N LEU A 150 5.78 -6.07 4.21
CA LEU A 150 5.99 -7.50 4.43
C LEU A 150 5.72 -8.23 3.11
N ALA A 151 6.76 -8.73 2.46
CA ALA A 151 6.68 -9.38 1.15
C ALA A 151 5.88 -8.54 0.12
N GLY A 152 6.09 -7.24 0.11
CA GLY A 152 5.40 -6.31 -0.79
C GLY A 152 6.27 -5.88 -1.96
N PRO A 153 5.70 -5.77 -3.18
CA PRO A 153 6.44 -5.31 -4.35
C PRO A 153 6.85 -3.84 -4.21
N LEU A 154 8.04 -3.50 -4.66
CA LEU A 154 8.55 -2.12 -4.69
C LEU A 154 8.07 -1.33 -5.93
N MET A 155 7.54 -2.00 -6.94
CA MET A 155 6.93 -1.39 -8.14
C MET A 155 7.83 -0.38 -8.86
N GLY A 156 9.13 -0.64 -8.92
CA GLY A 156 10.09 0.26 -9.56
C GLY A 156 10.47 1.51 -8.75
N ALA A 157 10.24 1.51 -7.44
CA ALA A 157 10.45 2.66 -6.57
C ALA A 157 11.85 2.84 -5.90
N PRO A 158 12.94 2.08 -6.18
CA PRO A 158 14.18 2.21 -5.41
C PRO A 158 14.73 3.64 -5.37
N SER A 159 14.74 4.34 -6.52
CA SER A 159 15.22 5.72 -6.58
C SER A 159 14.31 6.73 -5.86
N ALA A 160 13.02 6.45 -5.78
CA ALA A 160 12.06 7.27 -5.06
C ALA A 160 12.21 7.10 -3.54
N ILE A 161 12.55 5.88 -3.07
CA ILE A 161 12.82 5.59 -1.65
C ILE A 161 14.00 6.42 -1.16
N GLU A 162 15.09 6.45 -1.92
CA GLU A 162 16.28 7.23 -1.58
C GLU A 162 16.02 8.74 -1.48
N LYS A 163 15.15 9.27 -2.35
CA LYS A 163 14.87 10.71 -2.43
C LYS A 163 13.98 11.25 -1.31
N GLN A 164 13.10 10.42 -0.73
CA GLN A 164 12.04 10.95 0.14
C GLN A 164 12.32 10.88 1.63
N ASN A 165 13.38 10.20 2.05
CA ASN A 165 13.82 10.12 3.44
C ASN A 165 12.70 9.78 4.44
N VAL A 166 11.78 8.88 4.06
CA VAL A 166 10.77 8.31 4.94
C VAL A 166 11.29 6.98 5.46
N PRO A 167 11.33 6.74 6.79
CA PRO A 167 11.77 5.47 7.33
C PRO A 167 10.97 4.29 6.76
N VAL A 168 11.69 3.24 6.34
CA VAL A 168 11.09 2.03 5.79
C VAL A 168 11.66 0.80 6.49
N TYR A 169 10.76 -0.14 6.82
CA TYR A 169 11.12 -1.49 7.22
C TYR A 169 10.62 -2.46 6.16
N LEU A 170 11.53 -3.19 5.54
CA LEU A 170 11.23 -4.19 4.52
C LEU A 170 11.54 -5.57 5.08
N LEU A 171 10.59 -6.49 4.96
CA LEU A 171 10.77 -7.90 5.26
C LEU A 171 10.40 -8.72 4.03
N GLN A 172 11.38 -9.46 3.49
CA GLN A 172 11.21 -10.25 2.29
C GLN A 172 11.87 -11.61 2.44
N GLY A 173 11.18 -12.67 2.02
CA GLY A 173 11.76 -14.01 1.93
C GLY A 173 12.69 -14.13 0.72
N GLN A 174 13.89 -14.70 0.91
CA GLN A 174 14.82 -14.92 -0.21
C GLN A 174 14.31 -15.94 -1.23
N CYS A 175 13.43 -16.84 -0.81
CA CYS A 175 12.81 -17.86 -1.67
C CYS A 175 11.34 -17.54 -1.99
N ASP A 176 10.95 -16.27 -1.98
CA ASP A 176 9.60 -15.87 -2.35
C ASP A 176 9.42 -15.98 -3.87
N GLU A 177 8.60 -16.95 -4.30
CA GLU A 177 8.34 -17.22 -5.71
C GLU A 177 7.30 -16.27 -6.32
N LEU A 178 6.58 -15.50 -5.51
CA LEU A 178 5.57 -14.56 -5.99
C LEU A 178 6.11 -13.13 -6.13
N ILE A 179 6.79 -12.68 -5.08
CA ILE A 179 7.43 -11.36 -5.04
C ILE A 179 8.92 -11.60 -4.80
N PRO A 180 9.73 -11.63 -5.86
CA PRO A 180 11.14 -11.97 -5.76
C PRO A 180 11.93 -11.02 -4.84
N TRP A 181 12.92 -11.60 -4.15
CA TRP A 181 13.86 -10.85 -3.32
C TRP A 181 14.75 -9.90 -4.13
N ASN A 182 15.19 -10.36 -5.31
CA ASN A 182 16.06 -9.61 -6.20
C ASN A 182 15.26 -8.66 -7.11
N TYR A 183 15.99 -7.86 -7.88
CA TYR A 183 15.43 -7.03 -8.94
C TYR A 183 14.94 -7.91 -10.10
N GLU A 184 13.85 -8.61 -9.86
CA GLU A 184 13.20 -9.54 -10.77
C GLU A 184 11.73 -9.17 -10.92
N LYS A 185 11.11 -9.68 -11.96
CA LYS A 185 9.68 -9.46 -12.20
C LYS A 185 8.85 -10.24 -11.18
N ALA A 186 7.84 -9.59 -10.61
CA ALA A 186 6.84 -10.28 -9.80
C ALA A 186 6.20 -11.41 -10.62
N PHE A 187 5.89 -12.54 -9.97
CA PHE A 187 5.36 -13.73 -10.62
C PHE A 187 6.25 -14.27 -11.75
N PRO A 188 7.53 -14.58 -11.52
CA PRO A 188 8.49 -14.97 -12.57
C PRO A 188 8.10 -16.27 -13.28
N HIS A 189 7.25 -17.10 -12.69
CA HIS A 189 6.71 -18.31 -13.30
C HIS A 189 5.61 -18.03 -14.36
N CYS A 190 5.11 -16.81 -14.46
CA CYS A 190 4.14 -16.44 -15.47
C CYS A 190 4.84 -16.12 -16.81
N LYS A 191 4.47 -16.80 -17.89
CA LYS A 191 5.10 -16.63 -19.21
C LYS A 191 4.95 -15.22 -19.81
N ASN A 192 4.00 -14.43 -19.34
CA ASN A 192 3.66 -13.09 -19.86
C ASN A 192 4.10 -11.94 -18.96
N THR A 193 5.05 -12.18 -18.04
CA THR A 193 5.51 -11.14 -17.10
C THR A 193 6.62 -10.24 -17.65
N ASP A 194 6.96 -10.37 -18.93
CA ASP A 194 8.06 -9.60 -19.55
C ASP A 194 7.87 -8.08 -19.48
N LYS A 195 6.70 -7.64 -19.08
CA LYS A 195 6.31 -6.23 -19.01
C LYS A 195 5.92 -5.76 -17.60
N MET A 196 6.03 -6.61 -16.57
CA MET A 196 5.77 -6.16 -15.21
C MET A 196 6.91 -5.26 -14.71
N PRO A 197 6.62 -4.08 -14.20
CA PRO A 197 7.61 -3.30 -13.48
C PRO A 197 8.02 -4.04 -12.21
N THR A 198 9.31 -4.20 -12.03
CA THR A 198 9.97 -4.74 -10.83
C THR A 198 9.92 -3.75 -9.69
#